data_05771bf7e70d49c75c4b283ad066c153
#
_entry.id   05771bf7e70d49c75c4b283ad066c153
#
_cell.length_a   1.000
_cell.length_b   1.000
_cell.length_c   1.000
_cell.angle_alpha   90.00
_cell.angle_beta   90.00
_cell.angle_gamma   90.00
#
_symmetry.space_group_name_H-M   'P 1'
#
loop_
_entity.id
_entity.type
_entity.pdbx_description
1 polymer ?
#
loop_
_entity_poly.entity_id
_entity_poly.type
_entity_poly.pdbx_seq_one_letter_code
_entity_poly.pdbx_strand_id
1 'polypeptide(L)'
;MKFTNSLIKGKLIKRYKRFFVDVEVNNKLVTAHCPNTGSMLGLLEKGNDVWISKADDPKRKLKFTLEMIKVNQKIVGVNTHRANRIVEHALNNKLLKEFSSIKKIKSEFKYSGDTRFDFLCDNKLIEVKNLSLIHI
;
A
#
# COMPACT_ATOMS: atom_id res chain seq x y z
N MET A 1 1.13 -11.05 8.50
CA MET A 1 -0.05 -10.60 7.72
C MET A 1 0.05 -11.12 6.31
N LYS A 2 -1.03 -11.63 5.77
CA LYS A 2 -1.08 -12.18 4.40
C LYS A 2 -2.07 -11.39 3.56
N PHE A 3 -1.85 -11.38 2.24
CA PHE A 3 -2.88 -10.88 1.32
C PHE A 3 -4.09 -11.80 1.33
N THR A 4 -5.30 -11.21 1.34
CA THR A 4 -6.55 -11.98 1.30
C THR A 4 -6.75 -12.65 -0.05
N ASN A 5 -6.34 -11.99 -1.13
CA ASN A 5 -6.38 -12.51 -2.48
C ASN A 5 -4.98 -12.80 -3.00
N SER A 6 -4.86 -13.78 -3.89
CA SER A 6 -3.61 -14.09 -4.55
C SER A 6 -3.11 -12.90 -5.36
N LEU A 7 -1.81 -12.67 -5.33
CA LEU A 7 -1.17 -11.65 -6.14
C LEU A 7 -0.94 -12.17 -7.55
N ILE A 8 -1.17 -11.32 -8.53
CA ILE A 8 -0.94 -11.60 -9.95
C ILE A 8 0.27 -10.81 -10.39
N LYS A 9 1.28 -11.50 -10.92
CA LYS A 9 2.48 -10.86 -11.44
C LYS A 9 2.26 -10.41 -12.87
N GLY A 10 2.73 -9.22 -13.19
CA GLY A 10 2.69 -8.65 -14.54
C GLY A 10 3.87 -7.73 -14.81
N LYS A 11 3.83 -7.07 -15.95
CA LYS A 11 4.82 -6.07 -16.35
C LYS A 11 4.18 -4.69 -16.41
N LEU A 12 4.84 -3.70 -15.85
CA LEU A 12 4.38 -2.33 -15.90
C LEU A 12 4.44 -1.80 -17.32
N ILE A 13 3.36 -1.23 -17.80
CA ILE A 13 3.31 -0.53 -19.09
C ILE A 13 3.43 0.97 -18.87
N LYS A 14 2.45 1.57 -18.15
CA LYS A 14 2.46 2.98 -17.80
C LYS A 14 1.49 3.29 -16.68
N ARG A 15 1.76 4.37 -15.96
CA ARG A 15 0.82 5.03 -15.05
C ARG A 15 0.30 6.31 -15.72
N TYR A 16 -0.98 6.59 -15.57
CA TYR A 16 -1.57 7.82 -16.09
C TYR A 16 -2.70 8.32 -15.19
N LYS A 17 -2.98 9.60 -15.25
CA LYS A 17 -4.01 10.26 -14.41
C LYS A 17 -3.89 9.92 -12.92
N ARG A 18 -2.67 9.69 -12.43
CA ARG A 18 -2.32 9.29 -11.06
C ARG A 18 -2.88 7.94 -10.60
N PHE A 19 -4.13 7.62 -10.94
CA PHE A 19 -4.88 6.51 -10.38
C PHE A 19 -4.96 5.28 -11.27
N PHE A 20 -4.46 5.36 -12.49
CA PHE A 20 -4.52 4.28 -13.46
C PHE A 20 -3.12 3.74 -13.76
N VAL A 21 -3.00 2.42 -13.77
CA VAL A 21 -1.78 1.71 -14.16
C VAL A 21 -2.15 0.62 -15.15
N ASP A 22 -1.56 0.68 -16.34
CA ASP A 22 -1.66 -0.40 -17.30
C ASP A 22 -0.58 -1.43 -17.04
N VAL A 23 -0.98 -2.69 -16.94
CA VAL A 23 -0.13 -3.84 -16.64
C VAL A 23 -0.37 -4.93 -17.67
N GLU A 24 0.70 -5.51 -18.20
CA GLU A 24 0.61 -6.68 -19.06
C GLU A 24 0.65 -7.94 -18.22
N VAL A 25 -0.40 -8.74 -18.32
CA VAL A 25 -0.54 -10.04 -17.64
C VAL A 25 -0.86 -11.08 -18.70
N ASN A 26 0.00 -12.10 -18.86
CA ASN A 26 -0.21 -13.17 -19.86
C ASN A 26 -0.53 -12.63 -21.27
N ASN A 27 0.24 -11.65 -21.73
CA ASN A 27 0.09 -10.98 -23.03
C ASN A 27 -1.22 -10.20 -23.21
N LYS A 28 -1.95 -9.94 -22.12
CA LYS A 28 -3.16 -9.12 -22.12
C LYS A 28 -2.95 -7.86 -21.30
N LEU A 29 -3.54 -6.77 -21.76
CA LEU A 29 -3.52 -5.50 -21.04
C LEU A 29 -4.59 -5.50 -19.96
N VAL A 30 -4.18 -5.19 -18.73
CA VAL A 30 -5.07 -5.02 -17.57
C VAL A 30 -4.85 -3.62 -17.02
N THR A 31 -5.92 -2.91 -16.76
CA THR A 31 -5.83 -1.60 -16.07
C THR A 31 -6.16 -1.79 -14.59
N ALA A 32 -5.21 -1.42 -13.74
CA ALA A 32 -5.35 -1.50 -12.30
C ALA A 32 -5.48 -0.10 -11.69
N HIS A 33 -6.09 -0.04 -10.51
CA HIS A 33 -6.09 1.14 -9.67
C HIS A 33 -4.73 1.31 -9.00
N CYS A 34 -4.16 2.51 -9.07
CA CYS A 34 -2.96 2.88 -8.32
C CYS A 34 -3.37 3.70 -7.09
N PRO A 35 -3.33 3.12 -5.88
CA PRO A 35 -3.79 3.82 -4.67
C PRO A 35 -2.78 4.84 -4.14
N ASN A 36 -1.61 4.95 -4.75
CA ASN A 36 -0.56 5.87 -4.34
C ASN A 36 -0.71 7.19 -5.09
N THR A 37 -0.95 8.29 -4.38
CA THR A 37 -1.09 9.62 -4.98
C THR A 37 0.24 10.34 -5.21
N GLY A 38 1.35 9.81 -4.68
CA GLY A 38 2.68 10.37 -4.84
C GLY A 38 3.23 10.23 -6.26
N SER A 39 4.36 10.87 -6.51
CA SER A 39 5.03 10.83 -7.82
C SER A 39 5.56 9.45 -8.19
N MET A 40 5.84 8.60 -7.19
CA MET A 40 6.45 7.27 -7.37
C MET A 40 7.76 7.33 -8.17
N LEU A 41 8.55 8.35 -7.87
CA LEU A 41 9.81 8.61 -8.58
C LEU A 41 10.74 7.39 -8.53
N GLY A 42 11.28 7.03 -9.68
CA GLY A 42 12.20 5.89 -9.81
C GLY A 42 11.52 4.51 -9.88
N LEU A 43 10.18 4.44 -9.78
CA LEU A 43 9.44 3.18 -9.78
C LEU A 43 8.75 2.84 -11.10
N LEU A 44 8.50 3.84 -11.95
CA LEU A 44 7.55 3.73 -13.06
C LEU A 44 8.20 3.39 -14.41
N GLU A 45 9.31 2.70 -14.40
CA GLU A 45 9.96 2.27 -15.64
C GLU A 45 9.15 1.14 -16.30
N LYS A 46 8.87 1.31 -17.60
CA LYS A 46 8.19 0.28 -18.40
C LYS A 46 8.97 -1.03 -18.38
N GLY A 47 8.26 -2.12 -18.15
CA GLY A 47 8.84 -3.47 -18.08
C GLY A 47 9.18 -3.93 -16.66
N ASN A 48 9.11 -3.07 -15.66
CA ASN A 48 9.29 -3.49 -14.27
C ASN A 48 8.26 -4.55 -13.89
N ASP A 49 8.70 -5.54 -13.11
CA ASP A 49 7.78 -6.50 -12.52
C ASP A 49 6.87 -5.82 -11.52
N VAL A 50 5.58 -6.10 -11.62
CA VAL A 50 4.57 -5.59 -10.69
C VAL A 50 3.69 -6.71 -10.18
N TRP A 51 3.05 -6.50 -9.05
CA TRP A 51 2.04 -7.40 -8.48
C TRP A 51 0.76 -6.62 -8.25
N ILE A 52 -0.32 -7.17 -8.76
CA ILE A 52 -1.66 -6.63 -8.61
C ILE A 52 -2.53 -7.62 -7.84
N SER A 53 -3.52 -7.13 -7.13
CA SER A 53 -4.53 -7.93 -6.44
C SER A 53 -5.90 -7.68 -7.05
N LYS A 54 -6.75 -8.69 -7.06
CA LYS A 54 -8.14 -8.54 -7.45
C LYS A 54 -8.91 -7.83 -6.34
N ALA A 55 -9.74 -6.85 -6.69
CA ALA A 55 -10.62 -6.17 -5.75
C ALA A 55 -11.75 -7.10 -5.29
N ASP A 56 -12.09 -7.04 -4.00
CA ASP A 56 -13.20 -7.82 -3.43
C ASP A 56 -14.57 -7.25 -3.81
N ASP A 57 -14.67 -5.92 -3.95
CA ASP A 57 -15.91 -5.25 -4.28
C ASP A 57 -16.25 -5.42 -5.78
N PRO A 58 -17.32 -6.17 -6.13
CA PRO A 58 -17.71 -6.38 -7.52
C PRO A 58 -18.20 -5.11 -8.22
N LYS A 59 -18.54 -4.07 -7.45
CA LYS A 59 -19.01 -2.78 -7.99
C LYS A 59 -17.85 -1.88 -8.43
N ARG A 60 -16.61 -2.18 -8.04
CA ARG A 60 -15.47 -1.38 -8.44
C ARG A 60 -15.28 -1.38 -9.94
N LYS A 61 -15.11 -0.19 -10.51
CA LYS A 61 -14.86 -0.01 -11.94
C LYS A 61 -13.53 -0.66 -12.36
N LEU A 62 -12.47 -0.44 -11.58
CA LEU A 62 -11.19 -1.10 -11.77
C LEU A 62 -11.12 -2.35 -10.89
N LYS A 63 -11.03 -3.51 -11.52
CA LYS A 63 -11.10 -4.81 -10.83
C LYS A 63 -9.80 -5.21 -10.13
N PHE A 64 -8.71 -4.49 -10.40
CA PHE A 64 -7.39 -4.79 -9.86
C PHE A 64 -6.78 -3.57 -9.18
N THR A 65 -5.90 -3.82 -8.22
CA THR A 65 -5.16 -2.80 -7.48
C THR A 65 -3.68 -3.11 -7.55
N LEU A 66 -2.87 -2.10 -7.84
CA LEU A 66 -1.41 -2.21 -7.80
C LEU A 66 -0.93 -2.31 -6.34
N GLU A 67 -0.20 -3.36 -6.04
CA GLU A 67 0.30 -3.63 -4.69
C GLU A 67 1.80 -3.36 -4.55
N MET A 68 2.60 -3.84 -5.49
CA MET A 68 4.06 -3.76 -5.41
C MET A 68 4.69 -3.59 -6.78
N ILE A 69 5.86 -2.97 -6.79
CA ILE A 69 6.72 -2.83 -7.98
C ILE A 69 8.13 -3.31 -7.62
N LYS A 70 8.77 -4.05 -8.52
CA LYS A 70 10.17 -4.46 -8.38
C LYS A 70 11.06 -3.53 -9.19
N VAL A 71 12.06 -2.95 -8.52
CA VAL A 71 13.07 -2.09 -9.13
C VAL A 71 14.44 -2.51 -8.62
N ASN A 72 15.39 -2.78 -9.52
CA ASN A 72 16.76 -3.14 -9.16
C ASN A 72 16.85 -4.19 -8.06
N GLN A 73 16.14 -5.32 -8.21
CA GLN A 73 16.07 -6.44 -7.26
C GLN A 73 15.36 -6.14 -5.94
N LYS A 74 14.84 -4.92 -5.75
CA LYS A 74 14.07 -4.54 -4.56
C LYS A 74 12.59 -4.48 -4.87
N ILE A 75 11.78 -5.04 -3.98
CA ILE A 75 10.32 -4.96 -4.07
C ILE A 75 9.84 -3.83 -3.17
N VAL A 76 9.07 -2.92 -3.76
CA VAL A 76 8.53 -1.73 -3.08
C VAL A 76 7.02 -1.83 -3.02
N GLY A 77 6.47 -1.78 -1.81
CA GLY A 77 5.02 -1.69 -1.60
C GLY A 77 4.51 -0.30 -1.96
N VAL A 78 3.54 -0.23 -2.86
CA VAL A 78 3.00 1.04 -3.35
C VAL A 78 1.54 1.27 -2.98
N ASN A 79 0.85 0.27 -2.43
CA ASN A 79 -0.50 0.43 -1.94
C ASN A 79 -0.48 1.09 -0.55
N THR A 80 -0.68 2.40 -0.54
CA THR A 80 -0.62 3.22 0.69
C THR A 80 -1.67 2.81 1.72
N HIS A 81 -2.81 2.27 1.28
CA HIS A 81 -3.86 1.82 2.20
C HIS A 81 -3.47 0.61 3.04
N ARG A 82 -2.43 -0.13 2.63
CA ARG A 82 -1.95 -1.27 3.41
C ARG A 82 -1.03 -0.87 4.55
N ALA A 83 -0.41 0.30 4.48
CA ALA A 83 0.53 0.75 5.50
C ALA A 83 -0.09 0.73 6.90
N ASN A 84 -1.28 1.29 7.05
CA ASN A 84 -1.97 1.32 8.34
C ASN A 84 -2.32 -0.10 8.84
N ARG A 85 -2.75 -0.99 7.95
CA ARG A 85 -3.06 -2.38 8.31
C ARG A 85 -1.81 -3.14 8.76
N ILE A 86 -0.68 -2.90 8.11
CA ILE A 86 0.61 -3.53 8.49
C ILE A 86 1.01 -3.05 9.89
N VAL A 87 0.92 -1.75 10.15
CA VAL A 87 1.25 -1.18 11.46
C VAL A 87 0.28 -1.66 12.53
N GLU A 88 -1.02 -1.68 12.25
CA GLU A 88 -2.03 -2.20 13.17
C GLU A 88 -1.77 -3.65 13.55
N HIS A 89 -1.47 -4.50 12.56
CA HIS A 89 -1.09 -5.89 12.80
C HIS A 89 0.16 -6.00 13.69
N ALA A 90 1.18 -5.19 13.40
CA ALA A 90 2.41 -5.19 14.18
C ALA A 90 2.18 -4.74 15.64
N LEU A 91 1.35 -3.72 15.85
CA LEU A 91 1.00 -3.23 17.18
C LEU A 91 0.21 -4.27 17.97
N ASN A 92 -0.83 -4.86 17.38
CA ASN A 92 -1.70 -5.86 18.03
C ASN A 92 -0.94 -7.14 18.37
N ASN A 93 0.06 -7.53 17.59
CA ASN A 93 0.87 -8.72 17.80
C ASN A 93 2.18 -8.44 18.54
N LYS A 94 2.36 -7.21 19.03
CA LYS A 94 3.55 -6.78 19.80
C LYS A 94 4.87 -7.04 19.08
N LEU A 95 4.87 -6.87 17.75
CA LEU A 95 6.05 -7.08 16.91
C LEU A 95 7.01 -5.90 16.94
N LEU A 96 6.56 -4.74 17.40
CA LEU A 96 7.38 -3.54 17.57
C LEU A 96 7.81 -3.44 19.01
N LYS A 97 9.10 -3.61 19.26
CA LYS A 97 9.70 -3.68 20.61
C LYS A 97 9.33 -2.46 21.45
N GLU A 98 9.39 -1.27 20.86
CA GLU A 98 9.10 0.00 21.53
C GLU A 98 7.64 0.12 21.99
N PHE A 99 6.76 -0.67 21.40
CA PHE A 99 5.33 -0.66 21.68
C PHE A 99 4.83 -1.97 22.29
N SER A 100 5.72 -2.85 22.74
CA SER A 100 5.34 -4.18 23.25
C SER A 100 4.56 -4.13 24.56
N SER A 101 4.69 -3.05 25.35
CA SER A 101 3.99 -2.86 26.63
C SER A 101 2.66 -2.13 26.50
N ILE A 102 2.23 -1.76 25.32
CA ILE A 102 0.98 -1.04 25.10
C ILE A 102 -0.22 -1.94 25.40
N LYS A 103 -1.19 -1.38 26.13
CA LYS A 103 -2.41 -2.07 26.56
C LYS A 103 -3.61 -1.75 25.68
N LYS A 104 -3.74 -0.49 25.25
CA LYS A 104 -4.87 -0.02 24.43
C LYS A 104 -4.39 0.58 23.13
N ILE A 105 -5.00 0.14 22.01
CA ILE A 105 -4.74 0.65 20.66
C ILE A 105 -6.07 1.12 20.09
N LYS A 106 -6.13 2.39 19.69
CA LYS A 106 -7.26 2.98 18.99
C LYS A 106 -6.81 3.37 17.59
N SER A 107 -7.46 2.83 16.55
CA SER A 107 -7.24 3.25 15.18
C SER A 107 -8.09 4.49 14.84
N GLU A 108 -7.58 5.31 13.93
CA GLU A 108 -8.24 6.52 13.44
C GLU A 108 -8.69 7.45 14.57
N PHE A 109 -7.78 7.74 15.49
CA PHE A 109 -8.07 8.55 16.66
C PHE A 109 -8.27 10.02 16.31
N LYS A 110 -9.45 10.56 16.64
CA LYS A 110 -9.76 11.98 16.50
C LYS A 110 -9.23 12.73 17.73
N TYR A 111 -8.24 13.60 17.52
CA TYR A 111 -7.63 14.37 18.58
C TYR A 111 -8.45 15.63 18.93
N SER A 112 -8.65 16.51 17.94
CA SER A 112 -9.48 17.72 18.10
C SER A 112 -9.89 18.26 16.72
N GLY A 113 -11.10 18.80 16.61
CA GLY A 113 -11.60 19.35 15.35
C GLY A 113 -11.48 18.34 14.21
N ASP A 114 -10.77 18.70 13.16
CA ASP A 114 -10.51 17.83 12.01
C ASP A 114 -9.17 17.05 12.10
N THR A 115 -8.43 17.23 13.20
CA THR A 115 -7.15 16.56 13.38
C THR A 115 -7.35 15.10 13.80
N ARG A 116 -6.83 14.19 12.99
CA ARG A 116 -6.85 12.75 13.25
C ARG A 116 -5.45 12.18 13.18
N PHE A 117 -5.21 11.15 13.99
CA PHE A 117 -4.00 10.34 13.94
C PHE A 117 -4.38 8.90 13.59
N ASP A 118 -3.46 8.20 12.94
CA ASP A 118 -3.71 6.82 12.54
C ASP A 118 -3.93 5.91 13.73
N PHE A 119 -3.15 6.08 14.81
CA PHE A 119 -3.32 5.30 16.03
C PHE A 119 -3.07 6.14 17.28
N LEU A 120 -3.81 5.82 18.32
CA LEU A 120 -3.50 6.18 19.71
C LEU A 120 -3.13 4.90 20.45
N CYS A 121 -1.89 4.80 20.92
CA CYS A 121 -1.36 3.68 21.69
C CYS A 121 -1.09 4.12 23.12
N ASP A 122 -1.99 3.77 24.05
CA ASP A 122 -2.05 4.33 25.40
C ASP A 122 -2.08 5.87 25.34
N ASN A 123 -0.95 6.54 25.60
CA ASN A 123 -0.81 8.00 25.53
C ASN A 123 0.05 8.50 24.37
N LYS A 124 0.39 7.62 23.41
CA LYS A 124 1.25 7.93 22.27
C LYS A 124 0.43 8.02 20.99
N LEU A 125 0.60 9.12 20.26
CA LEU A 125 -0.01 9.33 18.96
C LEU A 125 0.93 8.84 17.86
N ILE A 126 0.40 8.06 16.91
CA ILE A 126 1.16 7.50 15.79
C ILE A 126 0.53 7.94 14.48
N GLU A 127 1.37 8.48 13.60
CA GLU A 127 1.05 8.77 12.21
C GLU A 127 1.85 7.83 11.31
N VAL A 128 1.18 7.10 10.43
CA VAL A 128 1.80 6.16 9.51
C VAL A 128 2.05 6.83 8.16
N LYS A 129 3.27 6.70 7.65
CA LYS A 129 3.63 7.21 6.32
C LYS A 129 4.15 6.08 5.44
N ASN A 130 3.62 5.97 4.24
CA ASN A 130 4.16 5.11 3.21
C ASN A 130 4.94 5.96 2.21
N LEU A 131 6.25 5.82 2.22
CA LEU A 131 7.13 6.52 1.30
C LEU A 131 7.68 5.54 0.27
N SER A 132 7.11 5.56 -0.93
CA SER A 132 7.55 4.71 -2.04
C SER A 132 8.54 5.47 -2.93
N LEU A 133 9.64 5.90 -2.32
CA LEU A 133 10.75 6.56 -3.01
C LEU A 133 11.96 5.63 -3.03
N ILE A 134 12.59 5.54 -4.18
CA ILE A 134 13.90 4.91 -4.30
C ILE A 134 14.94 6.01 -4.49
N HIS A 135 15.89 6.07 -3.58
CA HIS A 135 17.08 6.89 -3.75
C HIS A 135 18.02 6.19 -4.72
N ILE A 136 18.33 6.89 -5.77
CA ILE A 136 19.28 6.44 -6.79
C ILE A 136 20.65 6.99 -6.44
#